data_76b2d4fe15d127470db5514f7ba64359
#
_entry.id   76b2d4fe15d127470db5514f7ba64359
#
_cell.length_a   1.000
_cell.length_b   1.000
_cell.length_c   1.000
_cell.angle_alpha   90.00
_cell.angle_beta   90.00
_cell.angle_gamma   90.00
#
_symmetry.space_group_name_H-M   'P 1'
#
loop_
_entity.id
_entity.type
_entity.pdbx_description
1 polymer ?
#
loop_
_entity_poly.entity_id
_entity_poly.type
_entity_poly.pdbx_seq_one_letter_code
_entity_poly.pdbx_strand_id
1 'polypeptide(L)'
;MIDTHIHLLEPDRFTYEWTKGLPALSGRFDLSDYQNASHDSGIQAGVFMEVDCEESADEARYFCALAEQPGSFIQAVVAAARPESPDFERSLDAIAHPRLTGIRRVIHTQPDELSQTSRFRENVNRLSGLGLTFDLCVLQRQLPIALKLVRACPQTTFILDHCGVPDIAQNDAPAGEGFLAWQKAIRALAAEPNVNGKISGISAYAPTPLRNAQGLRPYTDTMLDAFGATRLVWGGDWPVVNLGDGLLAWSTITRELLSGLTEAERFQILTTNAKKIYRIP
;
A
#
# COMPACT_ATOMS: atom_id res chain seq x y z
N MET A 1 7.03 14.64 -4.91
CA MET A 1 6.78 13.18 -4.85
C MET A 1 5.29 12.89 -4.77
N ILE A 2 4.86 11.67 -5.06
CA ILE A 2 3.47 11.21 -4.94
C ILE A 2 3.40 10.18 -3.80
N ASP A 3 2.48 10.38 -2.86
CA ASP A 3 2.21 9.40 -1.81
C ASP A 3 1.16 8.40 -2.32
N THR A 4 1.53 7.12 -2.45
CA THR A 4 0.64 6.08 -2.99
C THR A 4 -0.12 5.30 -1.91
N HIS A 5 -0.10 5.78 -0.66
CA HIS A 5 -0.76 5.08 0.44
C HIS A 5 -1.21 6.04 1.54
N ILE A 6 -2.36 6.66 1.31
CA ILE A 6 -2.96 7.63 2.24
C ILE A 6 -4.30 7.11 2.70
N HIS A 7 -4.47 6.94 4.00
CA HIS A 7 -5.75 6.70 4.63
C HIS A 7 -6.32 8.03 5.16
N LEU A 8 -7.56 8.31 4.83
CA LEU A 8 -8.28 9.45 5.40
C LEU A 8 -9.46 8.88 6.18
N LEU A 9 -9.55 9.25 7.47
CA LEU A 9 -10.60 8.78 8.36
C LEU A 9 -11.59 9.91 8.63
N GLU A 10 -12.82 9.71 8.20
CA GLU A 10 -13.96 10.64 8.35
C GLU A 10 -15.03 9.99 9.26
N PRO A 11 -14.81 9.93 10.59
CA PRO A 11 -15.70 9.19 11.49
C PRO A 11 -17.13 9.74 11.56
N ASP A 12 -17.35 10.98 11.11
CA ASP A 12 -18.68 11.56 10.95
C ASP A 12 -19.45 10.99 9.75
N ARG A 13 -18.78 10.24 8.87
CA ARG A 13 -19.34 9.66 7.63
C ARG A 13 -19.28 8.16 7.60
N PHE A 14 -18.20 7.55 8.13
CA PHE A 14 -17.88 6.15 7.98
C PHE A 14 -17.51 5.52 9.32
N THR A 15 -17.79 4.24 9.46
CA THR A 15 -17.54 3.46 10.68
C THR A 15 -16.24 2.66 10.54
N TYR A 16 -15.27 2.94 11.41
CA TYR A 16 -13.94 2.30 11.42
C TYR A 16 -13.77 1.44 12.69
N GLU A 17 -14.34 0.24 12.69
CA GLU A 17 -14.32 -0.65 13.88
C GLU A 17 -12.90 -1.01 14.34
N TRP A 18 -11.98 -1.19 13.41
CA TRP A 18 -10.60 -1.58 13.70
C TRP A 18 -9.79 -0.52 14.46
N THR A 19 -10.20 0.75 14.44
CA THR A 19 -9.53 1.83 15.19
C THR A 19 -9.93 1.84 16.67
N LYS A 20 -11.00 1.14 17.04
CA LYS A 20 -11.42 1.02 18.43
C LYS A 20 -10.34 0.31 19.24
N GLY A 21 -9.88 0.96 20.28
CA GLY A 21 -8.75 0.45 21.08
C GLY A 21 -7.34 0.88 20.63
N LEU A 22 -7.26 1.68 19.57
CA LEU A 22 -6.02 2.30 19.10
C LEU A 22 -6.12 3.83 19.24
N PRO A 23 -5.88 4.42 20.44
CA PRO A 23 -6.08 5.86 20.68
C PRO A 23 -5.38 6.78 19.68
N ALA A 24 -4.21 6.37 19.18
CA ALA A 24 -3.44 7.13 18.19
C ALA A 24 -4.11 7.18 16.80
N LEU A 25 -5.11 6.31 16.53
CA LEU A 25 -5.80 6.18 15.25
C LEU A 25 -7.33 6.31 15.36
N SER A 26 -7.85 6.56 16.55
CA SER A 26 -9.31 6.62 16.80
C SER A 26 -9.93 8.01 16.61
N GLY A 27 -9.21 8.92 15.95
CA GLY A 27 -9.65 10.28 15.69
C GLY A 27 -10.11 10.52 14.25
N ARG A 28 -10.46 11.77 13.98
CA ARG A 28 -10.59 12.27 12.62
C ARG A 28 -9.20 12.50 12.05
N PHE A 29 -9.00 12.08 10.81
CA PHE A 29 -7.76 12.26 10.04
C PHE A 29 -8.15 12.61 8.62
N ASP A 30 -8.53 13.86 8.39
CA ASP A 30 -9.00 14.32 7.09
C ASP A 30 -7.85 14.79 6.17
N LEU A 31 -8.22 15.24 4.97
CA LEU A 31 -7.25 15.73 3.98
C LEU A 31 -6.50 16.98 4.49
N SER A 32 -7.12 17.85 5.28
CA SER A 32 -6.45 19.02 5.86
C SER A 32 -5.40 18.60 6.88
N ASP A 33 -5.70 17.61 7.72
CA ASP A 33 -4.75 17.04 8.68
C ASP A 33 -3.57 16.40 7.96
N TYR A 34 -3.84 15.65 6.88
CA TYR A 34 -2.79 15.08 6.03
C TYR A 34 -1.91 16.17 5.41
N GLN A 35 -2.50 17.20 4.83
CA GLN A 35 -1.75 18.29 4.20
C GLN A 35 -0.87 19.03 5.21
N ASN A 36 -1.34 19.24 6.45
CA ASN A 36 -0.55 19.77 7.53
C ASN A 36 0.63 18.84 7.90
N ALA A 37 0.38 17.53 8.03
CA ALA A 37 1.41 16.54 8.35
C ALA A 37 2.46 16.39 7.23
N SER A 38 2.09 16.67 5.98
CA SER A 38 2.95 16.53 4.80
C SER A 38 3.61 17.84 4.35
N HIS A 39 3.37 18.98 5.02
CA HIS A 39 3.74 20.32 4.56
C HIS A 39 5.20 20.42 4.07
N ASP A 40 6.17 19.92 4.83
CA ASP A 40 7.60 20.02 4.49
C ASP A 40 8.17 18.73 3.87
N SER A 41 7.30 17.78 3.54
CA SER A 41 7.69 16.46 2.99
C SER A 41 8.04 16.48 1.50
N GLY A 42 7.61 17.52 0.75
CA GLY A 42 7.72 17.59 -0.70
C GLY A 42 6.72 16.68 -1.44
N ILE A 43 5.69 16.18 -0.76
CA ILE A 43 4.57 15.45 -1.36
C ILE A 43 3.64 16.46 -2.04
N GLN A 44 3.24 16.20 -3.29
CA GLN A 44 2.43 17.12 -4.10
C GLN A 44 1.10 16.54 -4.54
N ALA A 45 0.93 15.22 -4.44
CA ALA A 45 -0.29 14.50 -4.80
C ALA A 45 -0.32 13.15 -4.08
N GLY A 46 -1.50 12.54 -4.00
CA GLY A 46 -1.66 11.27 -3.33
C GLY A 46 -2.69 10.34 -3.94
N VAL A 47 -2.58 9.08 -3.56
CA VAL A 47 -3.54 8.01 -3.81
C VAL A 47 -4.25 7.69 -2.51
N PHE A 48 -5.56 7.86 -2.50
CA PHE A 48 -6.36 7.38 -1.38
C PHE A 48 -6.37 5.84 -1.38
N MET A 49 -6.08 5.27 -0.22
CA MET A 49 -6.17 3.84 0.03
C MET A 49 -7.33 3.58 1.00
N GLU A 50 -8.22 2.66 0.64
CA GLU A 50 -9.35 2.25 1.49
C GLU A 50 -8.92 2.01 2.95
N VAL A 51 -9.86 2.16 3.88
CA VAL A 51 -9.57 2.15 5.33
C VAL A 51 -10.29 1.02 6.07
N ASP A 52 -10.69 -0.05 5.39
CA ASP A 52 -11.46 -1.19 5.94
C ASP A 52 -12.69 -0.72 6.77
N CYS A 53 -13.44 0.26 6.23
CA CYS A 53 -14.67 0.74 6.84
C CYS A 53 -15.87 -0.14 6.49
N GLU A 54 -16.95 -0.06 7.29
CA GLU A 54 -18.16 -0.83 7.06
C GLU A 54 -18.87 -0.39 5.78
N GLU A 55 -18.90 0.93 5.50
CA GLU A 55 -19.56 1.55 4.34
C GLU A 55 -18.61 1.66 3.13
N SER A 56 -17.85 0.62 2.84
CA SER A 56 -16.75 0.65 1.86
C SER A 56 -17.12 1.14 0.46
N ALA A 57 -18.36 0.89 0.00
CA ALA A 57 -18.84 1.40 -1.29
C ALA A 57 -19.12 2.92 -1.25
N ASP A 58 -19.62 3.43 -0.13
CA ASP A 58 -19.85 4.87 0.06
C ASP A 58 -18.52 5.62 0.22
N GLU A 59 -17.57 5.02 0.94
CA GLU A 59 -16.19 5.50 1.04
C GLU A 59 -15.56 5.65 -0.35
N ALA A 60 -15.61 4.60 -1.18
CA ALA A 60 -15.06 4.62 -2.52
C ALA A 60 -15.68 5.74 -3.38
N ARG A 61 -17.02 5.89 -3.37
CA ARG A 61 -17.71 6.95 -4.11
C ARG A 61 -17.33 8.35 -3.62
N TYR A 62 -17.24 8.53 -2.31
CA TYR A 62 -16.87 9.82 -1.71
C TYR A 62 -15.47 10.26 -2.12
N PHE A 63 -14.46 9.38 -1.99
CA PHE A 63 -13.09 9.72 -2.33
C PHE A 63 -12.85 9.79 -3.85
N CYS A 64 -13.58 9.03 -4.65
CA CYS A 64 -13.56 9.20 -6.11
C CYS A 64 -14.11 10.58 -6.52
N ALA A 65 -15.21 11.03 -5.95
CA ALA A 65 -15.76 12.36 -6.20
C ALA A 65 -14.82 13.47 -5.71
N LEU A 66 -14.13 13.27 -4.58
CA LEU A 66 -13.09 14.20 -4.11
C LEU A 66 -11.91 14.25 -5.10
N ALA A 67 -11.46 13.10 -5.58
CA ALA A 67 -10.34 13.00 -6.53
C ALA A 67 -10.66 13.61 -7.92
N GLU A 68 -11.93 13.76 -8.27
CA GLU A 68 -12.37 14.36 -9.53
C GLU A 68 -12.40 15.90 -9.48
N GLN A 69 -12.39 16.49 -8.31
CA GLN A 69 -12.42 17.95 -8.17
C GLN A 69 -11.18 18.60 -8.80
N PRO A 70 -11.34 19.73 -9.51
CA PRO A 70 -10.20 20.45 -10.07
C PRO A 70 -9.18 20.82 -8.99
N GLY A 71 -7.90 20.48 -9.20
CA GLY A 71 -6.84 20.75 -8.24
C GLY A 71 -6.83 19.87 -6.99
N SER A 72 -7.63 18.78 -6.98
CA SER A 72 -7.62 17.84 -5.86
C SER A 72 -6.21 17.30 -5.60
N PHE A 73 -5.84 17.21 -4.32
CA PHE A 73 -4.60 16.58 -3.90
C PHE A 73 -4.65 15.04 -4.11
N ILE A 74 -5.81 14.43 -3.86
CA ILE A 74 -6.05 13.01 -4.15
C ILE A 74 -6.31 12.88 -5.65
N GLN A 75 -5.48 12.09 -6.33
CA GLN A 75 -5.51 11.93 -7.79
C GLN A 75 -6.05 10.57 -8.23
N ALA A 76 -6.03 9.57 -7.35
CA ALA A 76 -6.48 8.22 -7.61
C ALA A 76 -7.00 7.58 -6.32
N VAL A 77 -7.81 6.54 -6.48
CA VAL A 77 -8.45 5.81 -5.37
C VAL A 77 -8.21 4.31 -5.55
N VAL A 78 -7.78 3.67 -4.47
CA VAL A 78 -7.81 2.22 -4.31
C VAL A 78 -8.90 1.90 -3.31
N ALA A 79 -9.96 1.23 -3.75
CA ALA A 79 -11.14 0.95 -2.95
C ALA A 79 -11.10 -0.45 -2.32
N ALA A 80 -11.84 -0.62 -1.22
CA ALA A 80 -12.08 -1.94 -0.66
C ALA A 80 -13.06 -2.72 -1.54
N ALA A 81 -12.75 -4.00 -1.77
CA ALA A 81 -13.71 -4.94 -2.32
C ALA A 81 -13.41 -6.35 -1.80
N ARG A 82 -14.39 -7.25 -1.93
CA ARG A 82 -14.31 -8.61 -1.38
C ARG A 82 -14.32 -9.63 -2.51
N PRO A 83 -13.15 -10.03 -3.07
CA PRO A 83 -13.08 -11.01 -4.15
C PRO A 83 -13.69 -12.37 -3.79
N GLU A 84 -13.81 -12.69 -2.51
CA GLU A 84 -14.49 -13.88 -2.02
C GLU A 84 -16.02 -13.83 -2.17
N SER A 85 -16.60 -12.64 -2.39
CA SER A 85 -18.05 -12.46 -2.50
C SER A 85 -18.61 -12.97 -3.83
N PRO A 86 -19.80 -13.62 -3.84
CA PRO A 86 -20.53 -13.91 -5.06
C PRO A 86 -21.02 -12.64 -5.80
N ASP A 87 -21.17 -11.53 -5.07
CA ASP A 87 -21.63 -10.24 -5.60
C ASP A 87 -20.47 -9.30 -6.00
N PHE A 88 -19.25 -9.81 -6.12
CA PHE A 88 -18.06 -9.00 -6.38
C PHE A 88 -18.20 -8.10 -7.61
N GLU A 89 -18.68 -8.65 -8.74
CA GLU A 89 -18.90 -7.89 -9.98
C GLU A 89 -19.86 -6.70 -9.76
N ARG A 90 -21.01 -6.98 -9.13
CA ARG A 90 -22.00 -5.93 -8.80
C ARG A 90 -21.41 -4.87 -7.89
N SER A 91 -20.57 -5.28 -6.93
CA SER A 91 -19.90 -4.35 -6.03
C SER A 91 -18.92 -3.44 -6.77
N LEU A 92 -18.18 -3.95 -7.75
CA LEU A 92 -17.31 -3.15 -8.61
C LEU A 92 -18.10 -2.17 -9.48
N ASP A 93 -19.19 -2.63 -10.09
CA ASP A 93 -20.07 -1.77 -10.92
C ASP A 93 -20.63 -0.60 -10.10
N ALA A 94 -20.98 -0.84 -8.83
CA ALA A 94 -21.53 0.18 -7.94
C ALA A 94 -20.53 1.28 -7.54
N ILE A 95 -19.22 1.04 -7.69
CA ILE A 95 -18.15 2.00 -7.37
C ILE A 95 -17.33 2.39 -8.61
N ALA A 96 -17.77 1.99 -9.82
CA ALA A 96 -17.05 2.28 -11.06
C ALA A 96 -16.89 3.79 -11.26
N HIS A 97 -15.64 4.24 -11.43
CA HIS A 97 -15.32 5.67 -11.58
C HIS A 97 -13.96 5.84 -12.28
N PRO A 98 -13.74 6.91 -13.07
CA PRO A 98 -12.45 7.17 -13.73
C PRO A 98 -11.26 7.30 -12.76
N ARG A 99 -11.53 7.73 -11.52
CA ARG A 99 -10.50 7.86 -10.47
C ARG A 99 -10.28 6.58 -9.66
N LEU A 100 -11.13 5.57 -9.82
CA LEU A 100 -10.90 4.24 -9.26
C LEU A 100 -9.79 3.56 -10.08
N THR A 101 -8.67 3.26 -9.44
CA THR A 101 -7.48 2.74 -10.13
C THR A 101 -7.04 1.38 -9.61
N GLY A 102 -7.53 0.98 -8.44
CA GLY A 102 -7.20 -0.30 -7.85
C GLY A 102 -8.21 -0.75 -6.80
N ILE A 103 -8.04 -1.98 -6.38
CA ILE A 103 -8.80 -2.63 -5.32
C ILE A 103 -7.81 -3.16 -4.28
N ARG A 104 -8.17 -3.04 -3.01
CA ARG A 104 -7.48 -3.71 -1.91
C ARG A 104 -8.45 -4.61 -1.14
N ARG A 105 -7.95 -5.74 -0.72
CA ARG A 105 -8.54 -6.59 0.31
C ARG A 105 -7.51 -6.78 1.42
N VAL A 106 -7.82 -6.34 2.62
CA VAL A 106 -6.99 -6.59 3.81
C VAL A 106 -7.00 -8.09 4.08
N ILE A 107 -5.92 -8.79 3.70
CA ILE A 107 -5.83 -10.26 3.81
C ILE A 107 -5.17 -10.65 5.14
N HIS A 108 -4.36 -9.79 5.72
CA HIS A 108 -3.57 -10.11 6.91
C HIS A 108 -4.41 -10.44 8.15
N THR A 109 -5.66 -9.99 8.20
CA THR A 109 -6.63 -10.29 9.28
C THR A 109 -7.57 -11.45 8.94
N GLN A 110 -7.43 -12.04 7.74
CA GLN A 110 -8.32 -13.08 7.24
C GLN A 110 -7.66 -14.47 7.34
N PRO A 111 -8.46 -15.56 7.26
CA PRO A 111 -7.91 -16.91 7.12
C PRO A 111 -6.99 -17.03 5.91
N ASP A 112 -5.88 -17.74 6.05
CA ASP A 112 -4.86 -17.90 5.01
C ASP A 112 -5.39 -18.54 3.73
N GLU A 113 -6.45 -19.36 3.84
CA GLU A 113 -7.12 -20.04 2.73
C GLU A 113 -7.96 -19.11 1.85
N LEU A 114 -8.35 -17.94 2.35
CA LEU A 114 -9.30 -17.04 1.68
C LEU A 114 -8.86 -16.73 0.24
N SER A 115 -7.61 -16.29 0.06
CA SER A 115 -7.05 -15.92 -1.24
C SER A 115 -6.73 -17.13 -2.14
N GLN A 116 -6.87 -18.35 -1.62
CA GLN A 116 -6.59 -19.59 -2.35
C GLN A 116 -7.85 -20.18 -3.00
N THR A 117 -9.04 -19.69 -2.68
CA THR A 117 -10.28 -20.15 -3.27
C THR A 117 -10.39 -19.78 -4.75
N SER A 118 -11.04 -20.63 -5.55
CA SER A 118 -11.24 -20.39 -6.99
C SER A 118 -11.95 -19.05 -7.24
N ARG A 119 -13.02 -18.78 -6.49
CA ARG A 119 -13.77 -17.52 -6.62
C ARG A 119 -12.90 -16.29 -6.38
N PHE A 120 -12.09 -16.29 -5.32
CA PHE A 120 -11.19 -15.16 -5.05
C PHE A 120 -10.25 -14.89 -6.22
N ARG A 121 -9.61 -15.95 -6.74
CA ARG A 121 -8.68 -15.86 -7.86
C ARG A 121 -9.35 -15.44 -9.17
N GLU A 122 -10.51 -16.00 -9.48
CA GLU A 122 -11.30 -15.62 -10.66
C GLU A 122 -11.67 -14.14 -10.61
N ASN A 123 -12.13 -13.65 -9.46
CA ASN A 123 -12.53 -12.27 -9.28
C ASN A 123 -11.32 -11.31 -9.30
N VAL A 124 -10.17 -11.69 -8.74
CA VAL A 124 -8.93 -10.91 -8.88
C VAL A 124 -8.45 -10.86 -10.33
N ASN A 125 -8.56 -11.96 -11.08
CA ASN A 125 -8.21 -11.98 -12.52
C ASN A 125 -9.06 -11.01 -13.35
N ARG A 126 -10.35 -10.80 -12.99
CA ARG A 126 -11.24 -9.85 -13.70
C ARG A 126 -10.75 -8.40 -13.64
N LEU A 127 -10.00 -8.03 -12.60
CA LEU A 127 -9.50 -6.66 -12.43
C LEU A 127 -8.63 -6.21 -13.60
N SER A 128 -7.89 -7.12 -14.23
CA SER A 128 -7.06 -6.80 -15.40
C SER A 128 -7.88 -6.29 -16.57
N GLY A 129 -9.05 -6.89 -16.85
CA GLY A 129 -9.98 -6.46 -17.90
C GLY A 129 -10.62 -5.09 -17.62
N LEU A 130 -10.66 -4.66 -16.36
CA LEU A 130 -11.13 -3.36 -15.90
C LEU A 130 -10.00 -2.33 -15.79
N GLY A 131 -8.75 -2.73 -16.02
CA GLY A 131 -7.58 -1.89 -15.83
C GLY A 131 -7.33 -1.53 -14.37
N LEU A 132 -7.83 -2.30 -13.41
CA LEU A 132 -7.64 -2.08 -11.98
C LEU A 132 -6.46 -2.89 -11.46
N THR A 133 -5.71 -2.30 -10.52
CA THR A 133 -4.65 -2.99 -9.76
C THR A 133 -5.23 -3.75 -8.57
N PHE A 134 -4.44 -4.65 -7.99
CA PHE A 134 -4.74 -5.27 -6.71
C PHE A 134 -3.60 -5.04 -5.72
N ASP A 135 -3.88 -4.28 -4.66
CA ASP A 135 -2.92 -4.03 -3.60
C ASP A 135 -2.91 -5.20 -2.60
N LEU A 136 -1.73 -5.83 -2.44
CA LEU A 136 -1.50 -7.00 -1.60
C LEU A 136 -1.16 -6.58 -0.17
N CYS A 137 -2.15 -6.56 0.70
CA CYS A 137 -1.99 -6.29 2.13
C CYS A 137 -1.90 -7.61 2.91
N VAL A 138 -0.68 -8.10 3.13
CA VAL A 138 -0.35 -9.40 3.72
C VAL A 138 0.78 -9.29 4.72
N LEU A 139 0.83 -10.17 5.72
CA LEU A 139 1.95 -10.28 6.65
C LEU A 139 3.11 -11.08 6.04
N GLN A 140 4.32 -10.92 6.59
CA GLN A 140 5.52 -11.68 6.20
C GLN A 140 5.24 -13.19 6.05
N ARG A 141 4.56 -13.82 7.01
CA ARG A 141 4.22 -15.25 6.98
C ARG A 141 3.33 -15.65 5.81
N GLN A 142 2.56 -14.70 5.26
CA GLN A 142 1.62 -14.92 4.15
C GLN A 142 2.23 -14.67 2.76
N LEU A 143 3.48 -14.18 2.66
CA LEU A 143 4.14 -13.94 1.37
C LEU A 143 4.16 -15.16 0.44
N PRO A 144 4.39 -16.41 0.93
CA PRO A 144 4.29 -17.60 0.07
C PRO A 144 2.87 -17.86 -0.45
N ILE A 145 1.85 -17.45 0.30
CA ILE A 145 0.43 -17.55 -0.08
C ILE A 145 0.11 -16.49 -1.14
N ALA A 146 0.59 -15.27 -0.93
CA ALA A 146 0.47 -14.18 -1.90
C ALA A 146 1.12 -14.54 -3.24
N LEU A 147 2.29 -15.21 -3.24
CA LEU A 147 2.93 -15.71 -4.46
C LEU A 147 2.05 -16.68 -5.24
N LYS A 148 1.34 -17.57 -4.53
CA LYS A 148 0.38 -18.49 -5.19
C LYS A 148 -0.79 -17.77 -5.83
N LEU A 149 -1.29 -16.70 -5.18
CA LEU A 149 -2.34 -15.84 -5.75
C LEU A 149 -1.83 -15.11 -6.99
N VAL A 150 -0.66 -14.48 -6.92
CA VAL A 150 -0.04 -13.75 -8.03
C VAL A 150 0.12 -14.65 -9.27
N ARG A 151 0.65 -15.85 -9.09
CA ARG A 151 0.82 -16.84 -10.17
C ARG A 151 -0.49 -17.34 -10.76
N ALA A 152 -1.53 -17.39 -9.96
CA ALA A 152 -2.87 -17.75 -10.42
C ALA A 152 -3.56 -16.62 -11.21
N CYS A 153 -3.06 -15.38 -11.10
CA CYS A 153 -3.63 -14.19 -11.71
C CYS A 153 -2.58 -13.41 -12.54
N PRO A 154 -2.01 -14.00 -13.59
CA PRO A 154 -0.83 -13.46 -14.28
C PRO A 154 -1.10 -12.14 -15.06
N GLN A 155 -2.36 -11.83 -15.36
CA GLN A 155 -2.73 -10.61 -16.06
C GLN A 155 -3.04 -9.44 -15.12
N THR A 156 -3.25 -9.70 -13.83
CA THR A 156 -3.54 -8.66 -12.83
C THR A 156 -2.24 -8.01 -12.38
N THR A 157 -2.21 -6.69 -12.36
CA THR A 157 -1.10 -5.93 -11.77
C THR A 157 -1.26 -5.89 -10.26
N PHE A 158 -0.27 -6.41 -9.55
CA PHE A 158 -0.22 -6.40 -8.09
C PHE A 158 0.74 -5.35 -7.57
N ILE A 159 0.39 -4.76 -6.43
CA ILE A 159 1.27 -3.89 -5.65
C ILE A 159 1.42 -4.50 -4.25
N LEU A 160 2.63 -4.89 -3.87
CA LEU A 160 2.92 -5.43 -2.55
C LEU A 160 3.05 -4.27 -1.55
N ASP A 161 2.08 -4.11 -0.68
CA ASP A 161 2.07 -3.09 0.37
C ASP A 161 3.17 -3.32 1.40
N HIS A 162 3.70 -2.22 1.95
CA HIS A 162 4.53 -2.16 3.16
C HIS A 162 5.74 -3.11 3.16
N CYS A 163 6.41 -3.26 2.02
CA CYS A 163 7.51 -4.21 1.86
C CYS A 163 7.10 -5.65 2.25
N GLY A 164 5.80 -6.01 2.16
CA GLY A 164 5.28 -7.29 2.60
C GLY A 164 5.25 -7.45 4.12
N VAL A 165 5.10 -6.35 4.86
CA VAL A 165 5.01 -6.25 6.33
C VAL A 165 6.04 -7.14 7.03
N PRO A 166 7.36 -6.83 6.90
CA PRO A 166 8.41 -7.59 7.57
C PRO A 166 8.27 -7.50 9.09
N ASP A 167 8.46 -8.60 9.79
CA ASP A 167 8.51 -8.63 11.26
C ASP A 167 9.86 -8.09 11.76
N ILE A 168 10.01 -6.76 11.69
CA ILE A 168 11.29 -6.08 11.98
C ILE A 168 11.76 -6.35 13.40
N ALA A 169 10.81 -6.52 14.33
CA ALA A 169 11.14 -6.78 15.74
C ALA A 169 11.77 -8.16 15.97
N GLN A 170 11.47 -9.14 15.13
CA GLN A 170 11.90 -10.52 15.27
C GLN A 170 12.88 -10.97 14.19
N ASN A 171 13.05 -10.20 13.13
CA ASN A 171 13.81 -10.61 11.96
C ASN A 171 15.33 -10.67 12.18
N ASP A 172 15.87 -9.92 13.14
CA ASP A 172 17.31 -9.81 13.40
C ASP A 172 18.12 -9.56 12.10
N ALA A 173 17.74 -8.50 11.39
CA ALA A 173 18.34 -8.14 10.11
C ALA A 173 19.80 -7.64 10.31
N PRO A 174 20.71 -7.91 9.34
CA PRO A 174 20.46 -8.57 8.05
C PRO A 174 20.69 -10.08 8.00
N ALA A 175 21.03 -10.73 9.10
CA ALA A 175 21.53 -12.11 9.13
C ALA A 175 20.57 -13.13 9.76
N GLY A 176 19.55 -12.67 10.50
CA GLY A 176 18.61 -13.56 11.18
C GLY A 176 17.76 -14.41 10.23
N GLU A 177 17.38 -15.61 10.65
CA GLU A 177 16.57 -16.54 9.84
C GLU A 177 15.26 -15.90 9.37
N GLY A 178 14.61 -15.10 10.23
CA GLY A 178 13.38 -14.38 9.88
C GLY A 178 13.57 -13.41 8.73
N PHE A 179 14.66 -12.62 8.77
CA PHE A 179 15.03 -11.70 7.70
C PHE A 179 15.34 -12.44 6.40
N LEU A 180 16.14 -13.50 6.45
CA LEU A 180 16.49 -14.27 5.25
C LEU A 180 15.28 -14.96 4.63
N ALA A 181 14.34 -15.45 5.44
CA ALA A 181 13.08 -16.02 4.95
C ALA A 181 12.20 -14.96 4.26
N TRP A 182 12.06 -13.76 4.86
CA TRP A 182 11.38 -12.63 4.26
C TRP A 182 12.04 -12.20 2.94
N GLN A 183 13.36 -12.01 2.94
CA GLN A 183 14.12 -11.64 1.75
C GLN A 183 13.93 -12.62 0.59
N LYS A 184 13.97 -13.93 0.88
CA LYS A 184 13.70 -14.98 -0.10
C LYS A 184 12.28 -14.86 -0.68
N ALA A 185 11.29 -14.61 0.14
CA ALA A 185 9.91 -14.47 -0.29
C ALA A 185 9.70 -13.20 -1.15
N ILE A 186 10.32 -12.07 -0.77
CA ILE A 186 10.33 -10.82 -1.56
C ILE A 186 10.93 -11.06 -2.95
N ARG A 187 12.09 -11.71 -3.02
CA ARG A 187 12.73 -12.03 -4.31
C ARG A 187 11.86 -12.94 -5.18
N ALA A 188 11.15 -13.88 -4.57
CA ALA A 188 10.23 -14.76 -5.30
C ALA A 188 9.02 -14.00 -5.87
N LEU A 189 8.44 -13.05 -5.10
CA LEU A 189 7.38 -12.16 -5.59
C LEU A 189 7.89 -11.20 -6.67
N ALA A 190 9.06 -10.63 -6.50
CA ALA A 190 9.66 -9.73 -7.47
C ALA A 190 10.05 -10.41 -8.79
N ALA A 191 10.25 -11.73 -8.79
CA ALA A 191 10.48 -12.51 -10.01
C ALA A 191 9.23 -12.58 -10.91
N GLU A 192 8.05 -12.34 -10.35
CA GLU A 192 6.81 -12.29 -11.13
C GLU A 192 6.67 -10.89 -11.79
N PRO A 193 6.52 -10.82 -13.13
CA PRO A 193 6.57 -9.55 -13.86
C PRO A 193 5.39 -8.62 -13.59
N ASN A 194 4.29 -9.17 -13.08
CA ASN A 194 3.06 -8.45 -12.75
C ASN A 194 3.02 -7.92 -11.31
N VAL A 195 4.13 -7.99 -10.56
CA VAL A 195 4.23 -7.49 -9.19
C VAL A 195 5.11 -6.24 -9.14
N ASN A 196 4.61 -5.22 -8.47
CA ASN A 196 5.34 -4.03 -8.06
C ASN A 196 5.45 -4.00 -6.54
N GLY A 197 6.46 -3.36 -5.99
CA GLY A 197 6.64 -3.21 -4.55
C GLY A 197 6.35 -1.80 -4.07
N LYS A 198 5.87 -1.67 -2.84
CA LYS A 198 5.64 -0.38 -2.18
C LYS A 198 6.53 -0.24 -0.96
N ILE A 199 7.41 0.76 -0.98
CA ILE A 199 8.23 1.19 0.17
C ILE A 199 7.35 2.07 1.05
N SER A 200 6.73 1.48 2.05
CA SER A 200 5.79 2.12 2.98
C SER A 200 5.68 1.34 4.29
N GLY A 201 5.04 1.89 5.31
CA GLY A 201 4.62 1.20 6.54
C GLY A 201 5.73 0.76 7.49
N ILE A 202 6.91 0.44 7.01
CA ILE A 202 7.98 -0.20 7.82
C ILE A 202 8.45 0.64 9.01
N SER A 203 8.36 1.96 8.96
CA SER A 203 8.70 2.82 10.11
C SER A 203 7.65 2.75 11.22
N ALA A 204 6.38 2.52 10.88
CA ALA A 204 5.30 2.37 11.86
C ALA A 204 5.45 1.10 12.70
N TYR A 205 5.93 0.02 12.08
CA TYR A 205 6.02 -1.31 12.69
C TYR A 205 7.40 -1.59 13.30
N ALA A 206 8.41 -0.77 12.99
CA ALA A 206 9.75 -0.96 13.54
C ALA A 206 9.82 -0.63 15.02
N PRO A 207 10.60 -1.36 15.83
CA PRO A 207 10.98 -0.94 17.17
C PRO A 207 11.68 0.43 17.15
N THR A 208 11.46 1.25 18.18
CA THR A 208 11.99 2.63 18.24
C THR A 208 13.50 2.73 17.90
N PRO A 209 14.40 1.87 18.38
CA PRO A 209 15.82 1.98 18.01
C PRO A 209 16.13 1.76 16.53
N LEU A 210 15.21 1.13 15.79
CA LEU A 210 15.36 0.82 14.35
C LEU A 210 14.59 1.78 13.44
N ARG A 211 13.87 2.78 13.98
CA ARG A 211 13.12 3.80 13.23
C ARG A 211 14.05 4.86 12.63
N ASN A 212 15.04 4.43 11.89
CA ASN A 212 16.01 5.30 11.22
C ASN A 212 16.53 4.61 9.94
N ALA A 213 17.27 5.36 9.13
CA ALA A 213 17.76 4.82 7.87
C ALA A 213 18.68 3.61 8.06
N GLN A 214 19.51 3.56 9.10
CA GLN A 214 20.38 2.41 9.35
C GLN A 214 19.59 1.14 9.66
N GLY A 215 18.58 1.22 10.52
CA GLY A 215 17.76 0.08 10.92
C GLY A 215 16.84 -0.42 9.79
N LEU A 216 16.33 0.50 8.94
CA LEU A 216 15.41 0.16 7.86
C LEU A 216 16.11 -0.15 6.53
N ARG A 217 17.41 0.16 6.40
CA ARG A 217 18.19 -0.06 5.18
C ARG A 217 18.17 -1.50 4.67
N PRO A 218 18.34 -2.56 5.49
CA PRO A 218 18.33 -3.93 4.98
C PRO A 218 17.04 -4.29 4.24
N TYR A 219 15.92 -3.77 4.73
CA TYR A 219 14.60 -3.99 4.10
C TYR A 219 14.45 -3.22 2.79
N THR A 220 14.83 -1.94 2.79
CA THR A 220 14.75 -1.10 1.59
C THR A 220 15.71 -1.57 0.51
N ASP A 221 16.95 -1.91 0.87
CA ASP A 221 17.94 -2.43 -0.08
C ASP A 221 17.46 -3.75 -0.71
N THR A 222 16.84 -4.65 0.08
CA THR A 222 16.23 -5.87 -0.47
C THR A 222 15.12 -5.55 -1.48
N MET A 223 14.27 -4.55 -1.21
CA MET A 223 13.24 -4.13 -2.17
C MET A 223 13.86 -3.55 -3.44
N LEU A 224 14.89 -2.71 -3.31
CA LEU A 224 15.61 -2.13 -4.44
C LEU A 224 16.31 -3.20 -5.29
N ASP A 225 17.00 -4.14 -4.67
CA ASP A 225 17.68 -5.25 -5.34
C ASP A 225 16.70 -6.17 -6.08
N ALA A 226 15.53 -6.44 -5.47
CA ALA A 226 14.58 -7.39 -6.01
C ALA A 226 13.71 -6.79 -7.13
N PHE A 227 13.18 -5.58 -6.96
CA PHE A 227 12.24 -4.95 -7.90
C PHE A 227 12.90 -3.97 -8.86
N GLY A 228 14.06 -3.43 -8.50
CA GLY A 228 14.68 -2.31 -9.21
C GLY A 228 13.85 -1.02 -9.09
N ALA A 229 14.44 0.11 -9.47
CA ALA A 229 13.78 1.41 -9.39
C ALA A 229 12.50 1.51 -10.24
N THR A 230 12.37 0.68 -11.28
CA THR A 230 11.25 0.75 -12.25
C THR A 230 9.95 0.11 -11.77
N ARG A 231 10.01 -0.71 -10.73
CA ARG A 231 8.84 -1.41 -10.16
C ARG A 231 8.61 -1.14 -8.68
N LEU A 232 9.12 -0.01 -8.18
CA LEU A 232 8.88 0.44 -6.81
C LEU A 232 8.10 1.74 -6.80
N VAL A 233 7.21 1.88 -5.84
CA VAL A 233 6.55 3.13 -5.47
C VAL A 233 6.76 3.41 -3.99
N TRP A 234 6.55 4.65 -3.58
CA TRP A 234 6.61 5.08 -2.19
C TRP A 234 5.22 5.38 -1.65
N GLY A 235 5.00 5.11 -0.35
CA GLY A 235 3.78 5.46 0.37
C GLY A 235 4.07 5.92 1.79
N GLY A 236 3.27 6.87 2.25
CA GLY A 236 3.36 7.44 3.59
C GLY A 236 2.76 6.56 4.68
N ASP A 237 1.70 5.83 4.34
CA ASP A 237 0.90 5.04 5.27
C ASP A 237 0.30 5.89 6.41
N TRP A 238 -0.05 7.14 6.11
CA TRP A 238 -0.67 8.03 7.08
C TRP A 238 -2.18 7.72 7.23
N PRO A 239 -2.74 7.74 8.46
CA PRO A 239 -2.13 8.13 9.73
C PRO A 239 -1.42 6.99 10.47
N VAL A 240 -1.37 5.76 9.94
CA VAL A 240 -0.73 4.59 10.59
C VAL A 240 0.75 4.88 10.91
N VAL A 241 1.43 5.63 10.06
CA VAL A 241 2.83 6.06 10.28
C VAL A 241 3.02 6.84 11.60
N ASN A 242 1.95 7.38 12.20
CA ASN A 242 2.00 8.06 13.51
C ASN A 242 2.20 7.08 14.68
N LEU A 243 2.05 5.77 14.47
CA LEU A 243 2.50 4.74 15.42
C LEU A 243 4.03 4.67 15.52
N GLY A 244 4.72 5.19 14.51
CA GLY A 244 6.15 5.47 14.50
C GLY A 244 6.44 6.94 14.84
N ASP A 245 7.26 7.58 14.02
CA ASP A 245 7.71 8.96 14.23
C ASP A 245 7.00 9.97 13.30
N GLY A 246 5.94 9.54 12.62
CA GLY A 246 5.11 10.37 11.75
C GLY A 246 5.62 10.54 10.32
N LEU A 247 4.79 11.20 9.49
CA LEU A 247 4.98 11.27 8.04
C LEU A 247 6.24 12.03 7.63
N LEU A 248 6.54 13.16 8.29
CA LEU A 248 7.72 13.97 7.98
C LEU A 248 9.01 13.20 8.27
N ALA A 249 9.08 12.51 9.42
CA ALA A 249 10.22 11.67 9.77
C ALA A 249 10.40 10.53 8.75
N TRP A 250 9.31 9.84 8.39
CA TRP A 250 9.35 8.77 7.38
C TRP A 250 9.82 9.28 6.01
N SER A 251 9.32 10.42 5.57
CA SER A 251 9.77 11.01 4.30
C SER A 251 11.25 11.40 4.31
N THR A 252 11.76 11.85 5.46
CA THR A 252 13.19 12.19 5.66
C THR A 252 14.05 10.93 5.65
N ILE A 253 13.66 9.90 6.39
CA ILE A 253 14.32 8.58 6.39
C ILE A 253 14.35 8.00 4.97
N THR A 254 13.25 8.10 4.23
CA THR A 254 13.18 7.64 2.84
C THR A 254 14.22 8.31 1.94
N ARG A 255 14.39 9.64 2.05
CA ARG A 255 15.41 10.35 1.25
C ARG A 255 16.83 9.85 1.56
N GLU A 256 17.12 9.57 2.82
CA GLU A 256 18.40 8.99 3.23
C GLU A 256 18.56 7.55 2.71
N LEU A 257 17.53 6.73 2.78
CA LEU A 257 17.53 5.36 2.25
C LEU A 257 17.79 5.33 0.75
N LEU A 258 17.21 6.26 -0.01
CA LEU A 258 17.35 6.35 -1.46
C LEU A 258 18.54 7.22 -1.92
N SER A 259 19.37 7.75 -1.02
CA SER A 259 20.45 8.70 -1.37
C SER A 259 21.52 8.12 -2.28
N GLY A 260 21.74 6.81 -2.25
CA GLY A 260 22.69 6.11 -3.12
C GLY A 260 22.23 5.92 -4.56
N LEU A 261 20.94 6.17 -4.86
CA LEU A 261 20.39 6.07 -6.21
C LEU A 261 20.66 7.33 -7.02
N THR A 262 20.64 7.21 -8.34
CA THR A 262 20.64 8.36 -9.25
C THR A 262 19.36 9.20 -9.07
N GLU A 263 19.41 10.46 -9.49
CA GLU A 263 18.23 11.35 -9.47
C GLU A 263 17.06 10.76 -10.28
N ALA A 264 17.35 10.17 -11.43
CA ALA A 264 16.36 9.53 -12.29
C ALA A 264 15.66 8.34 -11.59
N GLU A 265 16.42 7.48 -10.91
CA GLU A 265 15.85 6.34 -10.16
C GLU A 265 15.00 6.81 -8.98
N ARG A 266 15.46 7.81 -8.23
CA ARG A 266 14.66 8.42 -7.16
C ARG A 266 13.35 9.00 -7.71
N PHE A 267 13.42 9.72 -8.83
CA PHE A 267 12.22 10.27 -9.46
C PHE A 267 11.26 9.20 -9.96
N GLN A 268 11.79 8.08 -10.48
CA GLN A 268 10.97 6.92 -10.84
C GLN A 268 10.18 6.39 -9.63
N ILE A 269 10.86 6.09 -8.53
CA ILE A 269 10.21 5.53 -7.31
C ILE A 269 9.22 6.52 -6.70
N LEU A 270 9.60 7.79 -6.60
CA LEU A 270 8.85 8.80 -5.87
C LEU A 270 7.76 9.48 -6.71
N THR A 271 7.71 9.25 -8.03
CA THR A 271 6.78 9.98 -8.89
C THR A 271 6.31 9.18 -10.11
N THR A 272 7.23 8.80 -11.02
CA THR A 272 6.85 8.30 -12.35
C THR A 272 6.11 6.98 -12.28
N ASN A 273 6.56 6.05 -11.45
CA ASN A 273 5.92 4.73 -11.32
C ASN A 273 4.51 4.85 -10.74
N ALA A 274 4.30 5.74 -9.75
CA ALA A 274 2.98 6.01 -9.21
C ALA A 274 2.01 6.51 -10.30
N LYS A 275 2.45 7.46 -11.13
CA LYS A 275 1.67 7.95 -12.28
C LYS A 275 1.27 6.84 -13.22
N LYS A 276 2.20 5.96 -13.57
CA LYS A 276 1.97 4.84 -14.47
C LYS A 276 1.02 3.80 -13.86
N ILE A 277 1.30 3.36 -12.64
CA ILE A 277 0.59 2.25 -11.98
C ILE A 277 -0.85 2.66 -11.64
N TYR A 278 -1.01 3.85 -11.04
CA TYR A 278 -2.33 4.35 -10.61
C TYR A 278 -2.96 5.32 -11.61
N ARG A 279 -2.46 5.39 -12.85
CA ARG A 279 -2.98 6.22 -13.95
C ARG A 279 -3.23 7.68 -13.54
N ILE A 280 -2.30 8.24 -12.75
CA ILE A 280 -2.34 9.64 -12.29
C ILE A 280 -1.94 10.55 -13.46
N PRO A 281 -2.68 11.61 -13.74
CA PRO A 281 -2.39 12.56 -14.83
C PRO A 281 -1.00 13.18 -14.80
#